data_11fc74e6cfb36e1085698e2a104cfbfd
#
_entry.id   11fc74e6cfb36e1085698e2a104cfbfd
#
_cell.length_a   1.000
_cell.length_b   1.000
_cell.length_c   1.000
_cell.angle_alpha   90.00
_cell.angle_beta   90.00
_cell.angle_gamma   90.00
#
_symmetry.space_group_name_H-M   'P 1'
#
loop_
_entity.id
_entity.type
_entity.pdbx_description
1 polymer ?
#
loop_
_entity_poly.entity_id
_entity_poly.type
_entity_poly.pdbx_seq_one_letter_code
_entity_poly.pdbx_strand_id
1 'polypeptide(L)'
;CIRDRSNIDRLSEIEMDISKLADARNTTDLEAKELIDSLPAIAWMAYSIHGNETSGADAALGIIYHLIASEDAEVIDLLENMIVVVDPMMNPDGRDRFAKSLELYRGTAPNYDDQSLLHTGDWPYSRTNHYFFDLNRDWFYLTQPETQGRVPLINKWRPQILVDGHEMGAQDTFLMGPPRQPLNK
;
A
#
# COMPACT_ATOMS: atom_id res chain seq x y z
N CYS A 1 -5.49 -12.68 0.33
CA CYS A 1 -6.77 -13.01 0.99
C CYS A 1 -6.98 -14.52 0.96
N ILE A 2 -7.36 -15.13 2.10
CA ILE A 2 -7.43 -16.60 2.26
C ILE A 2 -8.73 -17.20 1.66
N ARG A 3 -9.59 -16.40 1.04
CA ARG A 3 -10.91 -16.86 0.61
C ARG A 3 -10.90 -17.64 -0.70
N ASP A 4 -10.08 -17.24 -1.65
CA ASP A 4 -9.96 -17.99 -2.88
C ASP A 4 -8.91 -19.10 -2.73
N ARG A 5 -9.37 -20.32 -2.50
CA ARG A 5 -8.50 -21.48 -2.38
C ARG A 5 -7.76 -21.79 -3.67
N SER A 6 -8.33 -21.50 -4.84
CA SER A 6 -7.74 -21.88 -6.12
C SER A 6 -6.40 -21.18 -6.36
N ASN A 7 -6.34 -19.87 -6.16
CA ASN A 7 -5.11 -19.11 -6.31
C ASN A 7 -4.14 -19.34 -5.14
N ILE A 8 -4.65 -19.50 -3.90
CA ILE A 8 -3.81 -19.74 -2.72
C ILE A 8 -3.12 -21.09 -2.78
N ASP A 9 -3.81 -22.11 -3.18
CA ASP A 9 -3.25 -23.46 -3.32
C ASP A 9 -2.16 -23.52 -4.40
N ARG A 10 -2.16 -22.57 -5.34
CA ARG A 10 -1.21 -22.44 -6.44
C ARG A 10 -0.18 -21.30 -6.29
N LEU A 11 -0.07 -20.64 -5.14
CA LEU A 11 0.81 -19.48 -4.97
C LEU A 11 2.27 -19.73 -5.40
N SER A 12 2.81 -20.91 -5.09
CA SER A 12 4.18 -21.27 -5.48
C SER A 12 4.34 -21.46 -7.00
N GLU A 13 3.32 -22.01 -7.66
CA GLU A 13 3.27 -22.16 -9.11
C GLU A 13 3.16 -20.78 -9.77
N ILE A 14 2.22 -19.95 -9.32
CA ILE A 14 2.02 -18.59 -9.81
C ILE A 14 3.32 -17.76 -9.67
N GLU A 15 4.02 -17.88 -8.54
CA GLU A 15 5.32 -17.22 -8.34
C GLU A 15 6.37 -17.65 -9.36
N MET A 16 6.48 -18.94 -9.64
CA MET A 16 7.40 -19.47 -10.65
C MET A 16 7.03 -18.96 -12.05
N ASP A 17 5.75 -18.95 -12.38
CA ASP A 17 5.25 -18.51 -13.67
C ASP A 17 5.44 -17.00 -13.88
N ILE A 18 5.22 -16.18 -12.86
CA ILE A 18 5.56 -14.75 -12.87
C ILE A 18 7.07 -14.55 -13.10
N SER A 19 7.90 -15.33 -12.42
CA SER A 19 9.35 -15.24 -12.59
C SER A 19 9.78 -15.64 -13.99
N LYS A 20 9.16 -16.70 -14.55
CA LYS A 20 9.39 -17.13 -15.94
C LYS A 20 8.94 -16.05 -16.93
N LEU A 21 7.75 -15.52 -16.80
CA LEU A 21 7.22 -14.44 -17.64
C LEU A 21 8.11 -13.19 -17.62
N ALA A 22 8.74 -12.89 -16.49
CA ALA A 22 9.63 -11.75 -16.34
C ALA A 22 11.03 -11.94 -16.95
N ASP A 23 11.41 -13.14 -17.33
CA ASP A 23 12.71 -13.42 -17.96
C ASP A 23 12.58 -13.60 -19.48
N ALA A 24 12.49 -12.48 -20.19
CA ALA A 24 12.35 -12.45 -21.64
C ALA A 24 13.53 -13.10 -22.41
N ARG A 25 14.64 -13.44 -21.74
CA ARG A 25 15.78 -14.13 -22.36
C ARG A 25 15.52 -15.63 -22.50
N ASN A 26 14.69 -16.18 -21.60
CA ASN A 26 14.43 -17.61 -21.50
C ASN A 26 12.96 -17.98 -21.74
N THR A 27 12.12 -16.99 -22.09
CA THR A 27 10.69 -17.18 -22.35
C THR A 27 10.37 -16.74 -23.78
N THR A 28 9.81 -17.64 -24.57
CA THR A 28 9.38 -17.34 -25.94
C THR A 28 8.07 -16.54 -25.94
N ASP A 29 7.76 -15.85 -27.04
CA ASP A 29 6.50 -15.10 -27.18
C ASP A 29 5.24 -15.98 -27.01
N LEU A 30 5.30 -17.25 -27.46
CA LEU A 30 4.20 -18.21 -27.31
C LEU A 30 4.00 -18.58 -25.83
N GLU A 31 5.07 -18.95 -25.12
CA GLU A 31 5.04 -19.25 -23.70
C GLU A 31 4.59 -18.03 -22.87
N ALA A 32 5.06 -16.83 -23.22
CA ALA A 32 4.65 -15.60 -22.55
C ALA A 32 3.14 -15.37 -22.68
N LYS A 33 2.59 -15.59 -23.88
CA LYS A 33 1.15 -15.47 -24.12
C LYS A 33 0.34 -16.49 -23.29
N GLU A 34 0.76 -17.76 -23.28
CA GLU A 34 0.12 -18.80 -22.49
C GLU A 34 0.14 -18.45 -20.99
N LEU A 35 1.25 -17.94 -20.47
CA LEU A 35 1.38 -17.51 -19.10
C LEU A 35 0.46 -16.31 -18.78
N ILE A 36 0.40 -15.30 -19.66
CA ILE A 36 -0.48 -14.14 -19.50
C ILE A 36 -1.95 -14.57 -19.48
N ASP A 37 -2.34 -15.52 -20.31
CA ASP A 37 -3.72 -16.00 -20.40
C ASP A 37 -4.13 -16.85 -19.17
N SER A 38 -3.16 -17.42 -18.42
CA SER A 38 -3.40 -18.33 -17.31
C SER A 38 -3.17 -17.72 -15.92
N LEU A 39 -2.35 -16.66 -15.83
CA LEU A 39 -2.00 -16.05 -14.55
C LEU A 39 -3.10 -15.09 -14.06
N PRO A 40 -3.41 -15.11 -12.75
CA PRO A 40 -4.25 -14.07 -12.16
C PRO A 40 -3.51 -12.73 -12.19
N ALA A 41 -4.25 -11.63 -12.31
CA ALA A 41 -3.69 -10.30 -12.09
C ALA A 41 -3.32 -10.11 -10.60
N ILE A 42 -2.34 -9.26 -10.32
CA ILE A 42 -1.92 -8.97 -8.95
C ILE A 42 -2.10 -7.48 -8.66
N ALA A 43 -2.84 -7.18 -7.61
CA ALA A 43 -2.98 -5.84 -7.05
C ALA A 43 -2.28 -5.78 -5.69
N TRP A 44 -1.38 -4.82 -5.53
CA TRP A 44 -0.72 -4.51 -4.27
C TRP A 44 -1.29 -3.22 -3.69
N MET A 45 -1.99 -3.34 -2.56
CA MET A 45 -2.66 -2.24 -1.89
C MET A 45 -1.87 -1.87 -0.64
N ALA A 46 -1.09 -0.80 -0.70
CA ALA A 46 -0.22 -0.34 0.38
C ALA A 46 -0.74 0.96 0.99
N TYR A 47 -0.67 1.08 2.32
CA TYR A 47 -1.25 2.18 3.06
C TYR A 47 -0.33 2.69 4.16
N SER A 48 -0.49 3.98 4.50
CA SER A 48 0.14 4.62 5.66
C SER A 48 1.66 4.54 5.68
N ILE A 49 2.30 4.87 4.54
CA ILE A 49 3.77 5.06 4.49
C ILE A 49 4.18 6.28 5.34
N HIS A 50 3.27 7.24 5.49
CA HIS A 50 3.36 8.29 6.48
C HIS A 50 2.43 7.98 7.64
N GLY A 51 2.96 7.91 8.85
CA GLY A 51 2.21 7.43 10.01
C GLY A 51 1.04 8.31 10.44
N ASN A 52 1.06 9.59 10.10
CA ASN A 52 -0.02 10.54 10.37
C ASN A 52 -1.15 10.51 9.31
N GLU A 53 -0.95 9.79 8.22
CA GLU A 53 -1.95 9.55 7.17
C GLU A 53 -2.73 8.28 7.53
N THR A 54 -3.72 8.41 8.42
CA THR A 54 -4.23 7.28 9.20
C THR A 54 -5.45 6.59 8.62
N SER A 55 -6.24 7.26 7.78
CA SER A 55 -7.48 6.70 7.22
C SER A 55 -7.23 5.49 6.34
N GLY A 56 -6.10 5.47 5.60
CA GLY A 56 -5.74 4.36 4.73
C GLY A 56 -5.50 3.06 5.52
N ALA A 57 -4.80 3.13 6.67
CA ALA A 57 -4.58 1.96 7.51
C ALA A 57 -5.89 1.44 8.13
N ASP A 58 -6.78 2.34 8.55
CA ASP A 58 -8.09 1.96 9.10
C ASP A 58 -8.99 1.38 8.00
N ALA A 59 -8.99 1.98 6.80
CA ALA A 59 -9.72 1.47 5.64
C ALA A 59 -9.21 0.10 5.18
N ALA A 60 -7.91 -0.18 5.31
CA ALA A 60 -7.34 -1.47 4.95
C ALA A 60 -7.97 -2.63 5.74
N LEU A 61 -8.32 -2.43 7.01
CA LEU A 61 -9.04 -3.43 7.80
C LEU A 61 -10.43 -3.70 7.23
N GLY A 62 -11.14 -2.65 6.82
CA GLY A 62 -12.44 -2.77 6.15
C GLY A 62 -12.34 -3.48 4.80
N ILE A 63 -11.31 -3.16 4.01
CA ILE A 63 -11.03 -3.83 2.73
C ILE A 63 -10.75 -5.31 2.93
N ILE A 64 -9.87 -5.66 3.87
CA ILE A 64 -9.56 -7.05 4.19
C ILE A 64 -10.82 -7.80 4.59
N TYR A 65 -11.62 -7.21 5.51
CA TYR A 65 -12.88 -7.82 5.93
C TYR A 65 -13.85 -7.99 4.76
N HIS A 66 -14.02 -6.98 3.91
CA HIS A 66 -14.89 -7.03 2.74
C HIS A 66 -14.47 -8.14 1.77
N LEU A 67 -13.19 -8.21 1.43
CA LEU A 67 -12.66 -9.24 0.52
C LEU A 67 -12.82 -10.66 1.08
N ILE A 68 -12.70 -10.84 2.41
CA ILE A 68 -12.79 -12.15 3.05
C ILE A 68 -14.25 -12.59 3.28
N ALA A 69 -15.13 -11.66 3.67
CA ALA A 69 -16.46 -11.97 4.17
C ALA A 69 -17.59 -11.73 3.18
N SER A 70 -17.36 -10.96 2.10
CA SER A 70 -18.40 -10.66 1.11
C SER A 70 -18.88 -11.92 0.38
N GLU A 71 -20.18 -12.06 0.23
CA GLU A 71 -20.83 -13.05 -0.61
C GLU A 71 -21.27 -12.49 -1.97
N ASP A 72 -20.86 -11.26 -2.27
CA ASP A 72 -21.13 -10.59 -3.53
C ASP A 72 -20.44 -11.31 -4.68
N ALA A 73 -21.19 -11.61 -5.73
CA ALA A 73 -20.68 -12.32 -6.91
C ALA A 73 -19.54 -11.55 -7.61
N GLU A 74 -19.56 -10.21 -7.59
CA GLU A 74 -18.50 -9.41 -8.19
C GLU A 74 -17.18 -9.55 -7.40
N VAL A 75 -17.27 -9.62 -6.06
CA VAL A 75 -16.08 -9.81 -5.21
C VAL A 75 -15.51 -11.22 -5.36
N ILE A 76 -16.38 -12.20 -5.50
CA ILE A 76 -15.97 -13.60 -5.73
C ILE A 76 -15.26 -13.71 -7.08
N ASP A 77 -15.85 -13.21 -8.15
CA ASP A 77 -15.26 -13.21 -9.50
C ASP A 77 -13.91 -12.45 -9.53
N LEU A 78 -13.85 -11.30 -8.85
CA LEU A 78 -12.59 -10.55 -8.73
C LEU A 78 -11.48 -11.41 -8.08
N LEU A 79 -11.78 -12.12 -7.00
CA LEU A 79 -10.79 -12.93 -6.29
C LEU A 79 -10.41 -14.21 -7.05
N GLU A 80 -11.29 -14.75 -7.89
CA GLU A 80 -10.98 -15.87 -8.79
C GLU A 80 -9.95 -15.45 -9.85
N ASN A 81 -10.00 -14.19 -10.31
CA ASN A 81 -9.16 -13.68 -11.39
C ASN A 81 -7.99 -12.80 -10.90
N MET A 82 -7.90 -12.51 -9.60
CA MET A 82 -6.92 -11.58 -9.05
C MET A 82 -6.40 -12.03 -7.69
N ILE A 83 -5.12 -11.82 -7.47
CA ILE A 83 -4.51 -11.87 -6.13
C ILE A 83 -4.43 -10.43 -5.59
N VAL A 84 -5.07 -10.18 -4.46
CA VAL A 84 -4.98 -8.90 -3.76
C VAL A 84 -4.05 -9.03 -2.57
N VAL A 85 -2.91 -8.34 -2.63
CA VAL A 85 -1.98 -8.21 -1.51
C VAL A 85 -2.30 -6.91 -0.78
N VAL A 86 -2.57 -6.97 0.51
CA VAL A 86 -2.80 -5.79 1.33
C VAL A 86 -1.64 -5.61 2.31
N ASP A 87 -0.93 -4.49 2.18
CA ASP A 87 0.07 -3.99 3.13
C ASP A 87 -0.59 -2.87 3.95
N PRO A 88 -1.23 -3.20 5.09
CA PRO A 88 -2.17 -2.30 5.74
C PRO A 88 -1.50 -1.12 6.44
N MET A 89 -0.21 -1.24 6.74
CA MET A 89 0.51 -0.23 7.53
C MET A 89 2.00 -0.29 7.24
N MET A 90 2.43 0.52 6.29
CA MET A 90 3.83 0.56 5.87
C MET A 90 4.76 1.20 6.93
N ASN A 91 4.21 2.03 7.82
CA ASN A 91 4.94 2.76 8.85
C ASN A 91 4.29 2.63 10.23
N PRO A 92 4.45 1.50 10.91
CA PRO A 92 3.84 1.28 12.22
C PRO A 92 4.37 2.23 13.30
N ASP A 93 5.66 2.59 13.26
CA ASP A 93 6.27 3.50 14.23
C ASP A 93 5.69 4.92 14.13
N GLY A 94 5.51 5.42 12.90
CA GLY A 94 4.88 6.72 12.66
C GLY A 94 3.41 6.70 13.11
N ARG A 95 2.69 5.62 12.83
CA ARG A 95 1.30 5.46 13.27
C ARG A 95 1.19 5.45 14.80
N ASP A 96 2.03 4.70 15.50
CA ASP A 96 2.02 4.65 16.97
C ASP A 96 2.34 6.03 17.57
N ARG A 97 3.31 6.74 17.01
CA ARG A 97 3.63 8.12 17.42
C ARG A 97 2.46 9.07 17.23
N PHE A 98 1.73 8.96 16.11
CA PHE A 98 0.53 9.75 15.89
C PHE A 98 -0.54 9.47 16.95
N ALA A 99 -0.83 8.20 17.22
CA ALA A 99 -1.80 7.81 18.24
C ALA A 99 -1.40 8.33 19.62
N LYS A 100 -0.12 8.24 19.98
CA LYS A 100 0.40 8.76 21.25
C LYS A 100 0.35 10.28 21.34
N SER A 101 0.61 11.00 20.25
CA SER A 101 0.48 12.46 20.24
C SER A 101 -0.96 12.90 20.48
N LEU A 102 -1.94 12.20 19.92
CA LEU A 102 -3.36 12.46 20.20
C LEU A 102 -3.71 12.24 21.69
N GLU A 103 -3.23 11.14 22.28
CA GLU A 103 -3.43 10.88 23.71
C GLU A 103 -2.81 11.99 24.58
N LEU A 104 -1.64 12.49 24.17
CA LEU A 104 -0.87 13.48 24.94
C LEU A 104 -1.49 14.88 24.90
N TYR A 105 -1.98 15.29 23.73
CA TYR A 105 -2.45 16.67 23.50
C TYR A 105 -3.98 16.81 23.56
N ARG A 106 -4.71 15.71 23.65
CA ARG A 106 -6.17 15.71 23.76
C ARG A 106 -6.61 16.26 25.12
N GLY A 107 -7.32 17.39 25.09
CA GLY A 107 -7.97 17.95 26.28
C GLY A 107 -9.29 17.26 26.65
N THR A 108 -9.94 17.75 27.72
CA THR A 108 -11.28 17.29 28.13
C THR A 108 -12.41 17.91 27.33
N ALA A 109 -12.14 18.98 26.58
CA ALA A 109 -13.09 19.64 25.70
C ALA A 109 -12.58 19.62 24.26
N PRO A 110 -13.47 19.66 23.24
CA PRO A 110 -13.09 19.78 21.85
C PRO A 110 -12.21 21.02 21.64
N ASN A 111 -11.12 20.86 20.89
CA ASN A 111 -10.24 21.94 20.48
C ASN A 111 -10.37 22.12 18.96
N TYR A 112 -10.82 23.30 18.55
CA TYR A 112 -11.06 23.64 17.14
C TYR A 112 -9.95 24.50 16.52
N ASP A 113 -8.88 24.79 17.30
CA ASP A 113 -7.74 25.52 16.83
C ASP A 113 -6.86 24.59 15.96
N ASP A 114 -6.87 24.84 14.65
CA ASP A 114 -6.12 24.06 13.66
C ASP A 114 -4.59 24.20 13.81
N GLN A 115 -4.12 25.21 14.53
CA GLN A 115 -2.70 25.41 14.84
C GLN A 115 -2.26 24.75 16.16
N SER A 116 -3.19 24.16 16.90
CA SER A 116 -2.85 23.45 18.14
C SER A 116 -2.04 22.18 17.88
N LEU A 117 -1.23 21.77 18.86
CA LEU A 117 -0.47 20.51 18.79
C LEU A 117 -1.35 19.28 18.63
N LEU A 118 -2.63 19.37 19.02
CA LEU A 118 -3.61 18.31 18.79
C LEU A 118 -3.80 18.04 17.27
N HIS A 119 -3.82 19.08 16.44
CA HIS A 119 -4.09 18.98 15.01
C HIS A 119 -2.84 19.01 14.15
N THR A 120 -1.80 19.71 14.59
CA THR A 120 -0.54 19.80 13.85
C THR A 120 0.45 18.71 14.26
N GLY A 121 0.29 18.14 15.46
CA GLY A 121 1.28 17.25 16.07
C GLY A 121 2.55 17.98 16.46
N ASP A 122 3.48 17.26 17.07
CA ASP A 122 4.84 17.72 17.28
C ASP A 122 5.77 17.24 16.15
N TRP A 123 6.89 17.90 16.00
CA TRP A 123 7.88 17.51 14.99
C TRP A 123 8.45 16.11 15.31
N PRO A 124 8.60 15.22 14.35
CA PRO A 124 8.34 15.32 12.90
C PRO A 124 6.93 14.91 12.45
N TYR A 125 5.89 15.23 13.17
CA TYR A 125 4.47 15.05 12.82
C TYR A 125 4.02 13.60 12.59
N SER A 126 4.76 12.65 13.14
CA SER A 126 4.50 11.21 12.95
C SER A 126 4.58 10.74 11.48
N ARG A 127 5.11 11.55 10.61
CA ARG A 127 5.29 11.24 9.19
C ARG A 127 6.33 10.15 8.97
N THR A 128 7.40 10.19 9.74
CA THR A 128 8.61 9.38 9.57
C THR A 128 8.56 8.08 10.35
N ASN A 129 9.49 7.16 10.07
CA ASN A 129 9.70 5.95 10.87
C ASN A 129 10.36 6.28 12.25
N HIS A 130 10.75 5.24 12.99
CA HIS A 130 11.42 5.38 14.29
C HIS A 130 12.67 6.27 14.23
N TYR A 131 13.42 6.19 13.14
CA TYR A 131 14.69 6.93 12.96
C TYR A 131 14.51 8.31 12.32
N PHE A 132 13.29 8.82 12.27
CA PHE A 132 12.97 10.10 11.63
C PHE A 132 13.25 10.14 10.12
N PHE A 133 13.17 8.97 9.47
CA PHE A 133 13.37 8.87 8.03
C PHE A 133 12.01 8.80 7.31
N ASP A 134 11.85 9.59 6.25
CA ASP A 134 10.67 9.54 5.39
C ASP A 134 10.73 8.30 4.49
N LEU A 135 9.96 7.28 4.79
CA LEU A 135 9.95 6.02 4.04
C LEU A 135 9.54 6.22 2.57
N ASN A 136 8.77 7.27 2.26
CA ASN A 136 8.42 7.62 0.88
C ASN A 136 9.57 8.31 0.11
N ARG A 137 10.77 8.35 0.70
CA ARG A 137 12.03 8.73 0.03
C ARG A 137 12.99 7.55 -0.10
N ASP A 138 12.58 6.35 0.33
CA ASP A 138 13.45 5.18 0.42
C ASP A 138 13.13 4.06 -0.58
N TRP A 139 12.14 4.23 -1.45
CA TRP A 139 11.76 3.24 -2.46
C TRP A 139 12.90 2.80 -3.39
N PHE A 140 13.87 3.68 -3.60
CA PHE A 140 15.02 3.41 -4.46
C PHE A 140 16.28 3.05 -3.67
N TYR A 141 16.52 3.75 -2.56
CA TYR A 141 17.77 3.59 -1.80
C TYR A 141 17.78 2.36 -0.90
N LEU A 142 16.61 1.94 -0.42
CA LEU A 142 16.44 0.77 0.45
C LEU A 142 17.34 0.81 1.68
N THR A 143 17.39 1.95 2.34
CA THR A 143 18.24 2.15 3.52
C THR A 143 17.54 1.75 4.81
N GLN A 144 16.20 1.73 4.80
CA GLN A 144 15.37 1.42 5.97
C GLN A 144 14.89 -0.03 5.96
N PRO A 145 14.80 -0.68 7.13
CA PRO A 145 14.39 -2.09 7.19
C PRO A 145 12.99 -2.35 6.62
N GLU A 146 12.07 -1.38 6.74
CA GLU A 146 10.72 -1.47 6.20
C GLU A 146 10.72 -1.60 4.67
N THR A 147 11.52 -0.79 3.99
CA THR A 147 11.65 -0.84 2.52
C THR A 147 12.49 -2.02 2.06
N GLN A 148 13.52 -2.40 2.83
CA GLN A 148 14.31 -3.62 2.57
C GLN A 148 13.46 -4.89 2.64
N GLY A 149 12.44 -4.93 3.49
CA GLY A 149 11.50 -6.04 3.55
C GLY A 149 10.45 -6.01 2.44
N ARG A 150 9.91 -4.84 2.14
CA ARG A 150 8.77 -4.66 1.21
C ARG A 150 9.16 -4.74 -0.26
N VAL A 151 10.17 -3.98 -0.67
CA VAL A 151 10.52 -3.86 -2.10
C VAL A 151 10.91 -5.19 -2.75
N PRO A 152 11.68 -6.09 -2.09
CA PRO A 152 11.92 -7.42 -2.64
C PRO A 152 10.64 -8.24 -2.86
N LEU A 153 9.64 -8.11 -1.97
CA LEU A 153 8.34 -8.79 -2.14
C LEU A 153 7.56 -8.23 -3.33
N ILE A 154 7.52 -6.91 -3.48
CA ILE A 154 6.89 -6.26 -4.65
C ILE A 154 7.59 -6.73 -5.95
N ASN A 155 8.92 -6.76 -5.96
CA ASN A 155 9.69 -7.23 -7.11
C ASN A 155 9.49 -8.72 -7.39
N LYS A 156 9.23 -9.52 -6.38
CA LYS A 156 8.93 -10.94 -6.50
C LYS A 156 7.56 -11.16 -7.15
N TRP A 157 6.54 -10.47 -6.65
CA TRP A 157 5.16 -10.60 -7.11
C TRP A 157 4.82 -9.80 -8.36
N ARG A 158 5.61 -8.76 -8.69
CA ARG A 158 5.45 -7.91 -9.88
C ARG A 158 4.00 -7.49 -10.15
N PRO A 159 3.34 -6.81 -9.21
CA PRO A 159 1.93 -6.46 -9.35
C PRO A 159 1.70 -5.58 -10.58
N GLN A 160 0.58 -5.81 -11.29
CA GLN A 160 0.13 -4.97 -12.38
C GLN A 160 -0.43 -3.63 -11.89
N ILE A 161 -0.96 -3.62 -10.66
CA ILE A 161 -1.44 -2.43 -9.98
C ILE A 161 -0.78 -2.35 -8.61
N LEU A 162 -0.11 -1.22 -8.35
CA LEU A 162 0.39 -0.86 -7.03
C LEU A 162 -0.28 0.45 -6.60
N VAL A 163 -0.98 0.40 -5.48
CA VAL A 163 -1.58 1.57 -4.85
C VAL A 163 -0.74 1.95 -3.64
N ASP A 164 -0.29 3.20 -3.60
CA ASP A 164 0.34 3.83 -2.44
C ASP A 164 -0.64 4.87 -1.90
N GLY A 165 -1.40 4.48 -0.87
CA GLY A 165 -2.48 5.26 -0.29
C GLY A 165 -1.96 6.36 0.62
N HIS A 166 -2.18 7.61 0.21
CA HIS A 166 -1.79 8.83 0.92
C HIS A 166 -2.99 9.67 1.34
N GLU A 167 -2.76 10.60 2.28
CA GLU A 167 -3.71 11.63 2.65
C GLU A 167 -3.11 13.02 2.50
N MET A 168 -4.00 13.98 2.24
CA MET A 168 -3.68 15.41 2.23
C MET A 168 -3.95 16.02 3.60
N GLY A 169 -3.46 17.25 3.82
CA GLY A 169 -3.92 18.07 4.92
C GLY A 169 -5.43 18.36 4.82
N ALA A 170 -6.10 18.48 5.95
CA ALA A 170 -7.56 18.71 6.01
C ALA A 170 -8.01 20.00 5.29
N GLN A 171 -7.11 20.94 5.07
CA GLN A 171 -7.35 22.21 4.40
C GLN A 171 -7.01 22.20 2.90
N ASP A 172 -6.38 21.13 2.41
CA ASP A 172 -5.97 21.01 1.02
C ASP A 172 -7.18 20.62 0.13
N THR A 173 -7.24 21.18 -1.06
CA THR A 173 -8.34 20.88 -2.00
C THR A 173 -8.05 19.66 -2.86
N PHE A 174 -6.78 19.44 -3.22
CA PHE A 174 -6.29 18.22 -3.90
C PHE A 174 -4.76 18.16 -3.83
N LEU A 175 -4.22 16.95 -3.84
CA LEU A 175 -2.80 16.70 -3.61
C LEU A 175 -1.91 17.13 -4.78
N MET A 176 -2.38 16.97 -6.01
CA MET A 176 -1.57 17.20 -7.20
C MET A 176 -2.10 18.37 -8.00
N GLY A 177 -1.27 19.41 -8.11
CA GLY A 177 -1.46 20.46 -9.09
C GLY A 177 -1.29 19.91 -10.52
N PRO A 178 -1.71 20.66 -11.54
CA PRO A 178 -1.40 20.29 -12.91
C PRO A 178 0.11 20.13 -13.06
N PRO A 179 0.60 19.19 -13.90
CA PRO A 179 2.03 19.01 -14.12
C PRO A 179 2.65 20.31 -14.61
N ARG A 180 3.88 20.56 -14.17
CA ARG A 180 4.61 21.75 -14.60
C ARG A 180 4.86 21.74 -16.11
N GLN A 181 4.76 22.90 -16.72
CA GLN A 181 5.11 23.08 -18.12
C GLN A 181 6.65 23.04 -18.33
N PRO A 182 7.14 22.48 -19.45
CA PRO A 182 6.36 21.78 -20.48
C PRO A 182 5.86 20.41 -20.02
N LEU A 183 4.65 20.08 -20.41
CA LEU A 183 4.15 18.71 -20.23
C LEU A 183 5.07 17.77 -21.00
N ASN A 184 5.52 16.69 -20.36
CA ASN A 184 6.20 15.61 -21.06
C ASN A 184 5.27 15.08 -22.15
N LYS A 185 5.74 15.16 -23.39
CA LYS A 185 5.01 14.64 -24.55
C LYS A 185 5.23 13.14 -24.66
#